data_e59ec6fabbc2d5cb41f3020608dab093
#
_entry.id   e59ec6fabbc2d5cb41f3020608dab093
#
_cell.length_a   1.000
_cell.length_b   1.000
_cell.length_c   1.000
_cell.angle_alpha   90.00
_cell.angle_beta   90.00
_cell.angle_gamma   90.00
#
_symmetry.space_group_name_H-M   'P 1'
#
loop_
_entity.id
_entity.type
_entity.pdbx_description
1 polymer ?
#
loop_
_entity_poly.entity_id
_entity_poly.type
_entity_poly.pdbx_seq_one_letter_code
_entity_poly.pdbx_strand_id
1 'polypeptide(L)'
;RPPVFSLEVPAGVGMIHIPLSVELIDEKEVQIETVGDVYDALGGKNNVNLLITFDTEKRTWRSYLGDQSRNTSADKPVADDTGIITVMKRRMVLSISGSALGNQGQSQIQLRRGLNLVGVPLQTSQVSVVSDLLKLPGMRDNATSIIVASDSEFKVVTQPGDDGDVQVTGGESFIVAARADGQAEIIGSPWRMSPAELDAVITRYVHSVGTSPSVQMTNQTPVLSVNGQVEERNETLFTKDLVITIHNRTTNTILTSESSNYHVTFVDMLHQQAAKVGDFLEVSAIVKDNHFRINPIEYQITAEDVAGSCVQLPSLIVYEVPRRTELFANYPNPFNPETWMPYQLSSGGDISIQIHDVDGQLVRSVELGHHLAGIYAHRSKAAYWDGRNDNGETVAGGLYFYTLKIDDYYIQTRKMIIVK
;
A
#
# COMPACT_ATOMS: atom_id res chain seq x y z
N ARG A 1 -9.74 -41.79 -12.28
CA ARG A 1 -8.58 -40.87 -12.31
C ARG A 1 -9.03 -39.56 -11.72
N PRO A 2 -8.18 -38.85 -10.95
CA PRO A 2 -8.53 -37.53 -10.45
C PRO A 2 -8.85 -36.59 -11.63
N PRO A 3 -9.75 -35.61 -11.45
CA PRO A 3 -10.02 -34.61 -12.47
C PRO A 3 -8.74 -33.83 -12.81
N VAL A 4 -8.60 -33.50 -14.09
CA VAL A 4 -7.48 -32.67 -14.61
C VAL A 4 -8.07 -31.43 -15.24
N PHE A 5 -7.45 -30.28 -14.97
CA PHE A 5 -7.86 -28.99 -15.46
C PHE A 5 -6.66 -28.16 -15.88
N SER A 6 -6.78 -27.43 -16.99
CA SER A 6 -5.75 -26.50 -17.43
C SER A 6 -6.10 -25.08 -17.01
N LEU A 7 -5.36 -24.54 -16.04
CA LEU A 7 -5.54 -23.18 -15.55
C LEU A 7 -4.73 -22.23 -16.43
N GLU A 8 -5.43 -21.36 -17.15
CA GLU A 8 -4.81 -20.28 -17.94
C GLU A 8 -4.71 -19.01 -17.11
N VAL A 9 -3.50 -18.45 -17.00
CA VAL A 9 -3.23 -17.20 -16.30
C VAL A 9 -2.69 -16.18 -17.30
N PRO A 10 -3.40 -15.08 -17.57
CA PRO A 10 -2.99 -14.10 -18.58
C PRO A 10 -1.75 -13.33 -18.15
N ALA A 11 -1.00 -12.76 -19.11
CA ALA A 11 0.00 -11.74 -18.82
C ALA A 11 -0.71 -10.43 -18.43
N GLY A 12 -0.05 -9.59 -17.60
CA GLY A 12 -0.67 -8.40 -17.05
C GLY A 12 -1.66 -8.72 -15.94
N VAL A 13 -2.71 -7.94 -15.82
CA VAL A 13 -3.75 -8.12 -14.81
C VAL A 13 -4.77 -9.14 -15.25
N GLY A 14 -5.00 -10.15 -14.41
CA GLY A 14 -5.99 -11.20 -14.62
C GLY A 14 -6.77 -11.49 -13.34
N MET A 15 -7.82 -12.28 -13.46
CA MET A 15 -8.60 -12.79 -12.32
C MET A 15 -8.74 -14.30 -12.44
N ILE A 16 -8.21 -15.02 -11.46
CA ILE A 16 -8.23 -16.49 -11.45
C ILE A 16 -8.88 -17.07 -10.21
N HIS A 17 -9.29 -18.30 -10.33
CA HIS A 17 -9.74 -19.17 -9.27
C HIS A 17 -9.05 -20.53 -9.41
N ILE A 18 -8.70 -21.17 -8.32
CA ILE A 18 -8.15 -22.53 -8.33
C ILE A 18 -9.33 -23.51 -8.21
N PRO A 19 -9.74 -24.18 -9.30
CA PRO A 19 -11.02 -24.89 -9.34
C PRO A 19 -10.98 -26.34 -8.79
N LEU A 20 -9.87 -26.73 -8.19
CA LEU A 20 -9.64 -28.06 -7.58
C LEU A 20 -8.87 -27.93 -6.28
N SER A 21 -9.08 -28.86 -5.36
CA SER A 21 -8.12 -29.13 -4.28
C SER A 21 -6.91 -29.81 -4.89
N VAL A 22 -5.83 -29.03 -5.12
CA VAL A 22 -4.72 -29.43 -5.99
C VAL A 22 -3.82 -30.45 -5.29
N GLU A 23 -3.53 -31.54 -5.98
CA GLU A 23 -2.60 -32.59 -5.55
C GLU A 23 -1.36 -32.61 -6.46
N LEU A 24 -1.51 -32.33 -7.76
CA LEU A 24 -0.44 -32.26 -8.72
C LEU A 24 -0.51 -31.00 -9.57
N ILE A 25 0.66 -30.40 -9.86
CA ILE A 25 0.83 -29.37 -10.89
C ILE A 25 1.94 -29.86 -11.83
N ASP A 26 1.64 -29.91 -13.13
CA ASP A 26 2.55 -30.42 -14.17
C ASP A 26 3.23 -31.75 -13.75
N GLU A 27 2.40 -32.69 -13.26
CA GLU A 27 2.80 -34.03 -12.77
C GLU A 27 3.67 -34.05 -11.50
N LYS A 28 3.84 -32.91 -10.81
CA LYS A 28 4.59 -32.81 -9.53
C LYS A 28 3.62 -32.67 -8.37
N GLU A 29 3.91 -33.35 -7.27
CA GLU A 29 3.17 -33.20 -6.02
C GLU A 29 3.33 -31.77 -5.48
N VAL A 30 2.19 -31.11 -5.27
CA VAL A 30 2.11 -29.73 -4.75
C VAL A 30 0.87 -29.62 -3.88
N GLN A 31 0.99 -28.98 -2.73
CA GLN A 31 -0.15 -28.56 -1.93
C GLN A 31 -0.34 -27.05 -2.09
N ILE A 32 -1.58 -26.64 -2.35
CA ILE A 32 -1.99 -25.25 -2.38
C ILE A 32 -2.89 -25.00 -1.18
N GLU A 33 -2.32 -24.44 -0.14
CA GLU A 33 -3.03 -24.09 1.09
C GLU A 33 -3.19 -22.58 1.25
N THR A 34 -2.21 -21.82 0.78
CA THR A 34 -2.16 -20.36 0.94
C THR A 34 -1.95 -19.64 -0.38
N VAL A 35 -2.16 -18.33 -0.36
CA VAL A 35 -1.87 -17.44 -1.51
C VAL A 35 -0.38 -17.50 -1.89
N GLY A 36 0.51 -17.71 -0.90
CA GLY A 36 1.92 -17.89 -1.14
C GLY A 36 2.25 -19.15 -1.94
N ASP A 37 1.51 -20.23 -1.73
CA ASP A 37 1.68 -21.47 -2.51
C ASP A 37 1.24 -21.26 -3.96
N VAL A 38 0.14 -20.50 -4.17
CA VAL A 38 -0.27 -20.07 -5.52
C VAL A 38 0.80 -19.22 -6.19
N TYR A 39 1.40 -18.28 -5.44
CA TYR A 39 2.49 -17.44 -5.95
C TYR A 39 3.67 -18.29 -6.46
N ASP A 40 4.10 -19.27 -5.68
CA ASP A 40 5.21 -20.17 -6.05
C ASP A 40 4.83 -21.05 -7.26
N ALA A 41 3.61 -21.60 -7.28
CA ALA A 41 3.11 -22.38 -8.39
C ALA A 41 3.07 -21.60 -9.71
N LEU A 42 2.80 -20.30 -9.65
CA LEU A 42 2.80 -19.38 -10.79
C LEU A 42 4.22 -18.90 -11.19
N GLY A 43 5.28 -19.49 -10.61
CA GLY A 43 6.67 -19.18 -10.95
C GLY A 43 7.33 -18.09 -10.08
N GLY A 44 6.68 -17.70 -8.99
CA GLY A 44 7.20 -16.78 -7.99
C GLY A 44 7.67 -15.46 -8.59
N LYS A 45 8.70 -14.86 -8.00
CA LYS A 45 9.27 -13.55 -8.40
C LYS A 45 9.71 -13.46 -9.87
N ASN A 46 9.93 -14.60 -10.53
CA ASN A 46 10.37 -14.62 -11.92
C ASN A 46 9.20 -14.30 -12.89
N ASN A 47 7.96 -14.58 -12.49
CA ASN A 47 6.79 -14.44 -13.36
C ASN A 47 5.66 -13.61 -12.74
N VAL A 48 5.54 -13.59 -11.41
CA VAL A 48 4.48 -12.87 -10.69
C VAL A 48 5.01 -11.55 -10.14
N ASN A 49 4.35 -10.44 -10.46
CA ASN A 49 4.59 -9.17 -9.80
C ASN A 49 3.90 -9.15 -8.44
N LEU A 50 2.59 -9.47 -8.43
CA LEU A 50 1.81 -9.58 -7.20
C LEU A 50 0.55 -10.42 -7.41
N LEU A 51 0.02 -10.95 -6.30
CA LEU A 51 -1.32 -11.52 -6.21
C LEU A 51 -2.16 -10.66 -5.28
N ILE A 52 -3.45 -10.49 -5.57
CA ILE A 52 -4.35 -9.70 -4.75
C ILE A 52 -5.56 -10.54 -4.39
N THR A 53 -5.94 -10.49 -3.13
CA THR A 53 -7.18 -11.06 -2.61
C THR A 53 -8.00 -9.99 -1.91
N PHE A 54 -9.27 -10.25 -1.68
CA PHE A 54 -10.14 -9.35 -0.93
C PHE A 54 -10.42 -9.89 0.46
N ASP A 55 -10.20 -9.08 1.47
CA ASP A 55 -10.58 -9.36 2.85
C ASP A 55 -11.99 -8.80 3.09
N THR A 56 -12.98 -9.67 3.05
CA THR A 56 -14.40 -9.30 3.15
C THR A 56 -14.79 -8.78 4.53
N GLU A 57 -14.08 -9.17 5.60
CA GLU A 57 -14.33 -8.68 6.96
C GLU A 57 -13.80 -7.25 7.15
N LYS A 58 -12.57 -7.02 6.74
CA LYS A 58 -11.93 -5.70 6.81
C LYS A 58 -12.27 -4.80 5.62
N ARG A 59 -12.91 -5.35 4.58
CA ARG A 59 -13.28 -4.66 3.33
C ARG A 59 -12.09 -3.99 2.66
N THR A 60 -10.96 -4.69 2.62
CA THR A 60 -9.70 -4.20 2.08
C THR A 60 -9.07 -5.20 1.12
N TRP A 61 -8.40 -4.68 0.12
CA TRP A 61 -7.56 -5.46 -0.77
C TRP A 61 -6.26 -5.84 -0.06
N ARG A 62 -5.80 -7.07 -0.28
CA ARG A 62 -4.56 -7.62 0.26
C ARG A 62 -3.68 -8.08 -0.88
N SER A 63 -2.46 -7.54 -0.99
CA SER A 63 -1.51 -7.94 -2.01
C SER A 63 -0.40 -8.80 -1.43
N TYR A 64 -0.10 -9.87 -2.12
CA TYR A 64 1.01 -10.78 -1.83
C TYR A 64 2.16 -10.50 -2.80
N LEU A 65 3.35 -10.19 -2.26
CA LEU A 65 4.55 -9.73 -2.99
C LEU A 65 5.74 -10.70 -2.86
N GLY A 66 5.48 -11.98 -2.68
CA GLY A 66 6.51 -13.00 -2.47
C GLY A 66 6.97 -13.11 -1.02
N ASP A 67 8.25 -13.42 -0.80
CA ASP A 67 8.78 -13.77 0.52
C ASP A 67 8.48 -12.78 1.63
N GLN A 68 8.39 -11.49 1.31
CA GLN A 68 8.05 -10.42 2.26
C GLN A 68 6.61 -10.54 2.80
N SER A 69 5.73 -11.21 2.05
CA SER A 69 4.32 -11.41 2.41
C SER A 69 4.06 -12.75 3.09
N ARG A 70 5.03 -13.69 3.10
CA ARG A 70 4.89 -14.97 3.80
C ARG A 70 4.62 -14.76 5.28
N ASN A 71 3.69 -15.55 5.82
CA ASN A 71 3.26 -15.48 7.22
C ASN A 71 2.67 -14.12 7.65
N THR A 72 2.27 -13.27 6.71
CA THR A 72 1.52 -12.04 6.95
C THR A 72 0.03 -12.25 6.71
N SER A 73 -0.80 -11.25 6.98
CA SER A 73 -2.23 -11.29 6.65
C SER A 73 -2.54 -11.35 5.14
N ALA A 74 -1.53 -11.15 4.28
CA ALA A 74 -1.65 -11.32 2.84
C ALA A 74 -1.49 -12.78 2.40
N ASP A 75 -0.80 -13.60 3.19
CA ASP A 75 -0.62 -15.04 2.98
C ASP A 75 -1.77 -15.81 3.65
N LYS A 76 -2.98 -15.56 3.19
CA LYS A 76 -4.17 -16.20 3.74
C LYS A 76 -4.42 -17.58 3.12
N PRO A 77 -5.17 -18.46 3.81
CA PRO A 77 -5.65 -19.69 3.24
C PRO A 77 -6.49 -19.46 1.97
N VAL A 78 -6.37 -20.36 1.01
CA VAL A 78 -7.20 -20.41 -0.19
C VAL A 78 -8.42 -21.30 0.11
N ALA A 79 -9.59 -20.67 0.21
CA ALA A 79 -10.86 -21.36 0.40
C ALA A 79 -11.47 -21.77 -0.96
N ASP A 80 -12.49 -22.63 -0.93
CA ASP A 80 -13.15 -23.18 -2.13
C ASP A 80 -13.66 -22.13 -3.13
N ASP A 81 -14.05 -20.94 -2.64
CA ASP A 81 -14.57 -19.83 -3.44
C ASP A 81 -13.57 -18.67 -3.59
N THR A 82 -12.31 -18.87 -3.18
CA THR A 82 -11.31 -17.77 -3.19
C THR A 82 -10.96 -17.36 -4.61
N GLY A 83 -11.33 -16.13 -4.98
CA GLY A 83 -10.81 -15.46 -6.16
C GLY A 83 -9.47 -14.77 -5.89
N ILE A 84 -8.65 -14.67 -6.93
CA ILE A 84 -7.33 -14.04 -6.89
C ILE A 84 -7.16 -13.15 -8.12
N ILE A 85 -6.80 -11.87 -7.90
CA ILE A 85 -6.32 -11.02 -8.99
C ILE A 85 -4.83 -11.27 -9.14
N THR A 86 -4.38 -11.50 -10.35
CA THR A 86 -2.97 -11.75 -10.68
C THR A 86 -2.40 -10.58 -11.47
N VAL A 87 -1.12 -10.24 -11.20
CA VAL A 87 -0.34 -9.35 -12.07
C VAL A 87 0.90 -10.11 -12.53
N MET A 88 0.86 -10.59 -13.76
CA MET A 88 1.83 -11.52 -14.31
C MET A 88 2.75 -10.84 -15.32
N LYS A 89 4.04 -11.18 -15.29
CA LYS A 89 5.02 -10.74 -16.31
C LYS A 89 4.80 -11.43 -17.64
N ARG A 90 4.35 -12.68 -17.61
CA ARG A 90 4.11 -13.52 -18.79
C ARG A 90 2.86 -14.39 -18.59
N ARG A 91 2.17 -14.68 -19.65
CA ARG A 91 1.09 -15.69 -19.64
C ARG A 91 1.63 -17.04 -19.20
N MET A 92 0.83 -17.77 -18.47
CA MET A 92 1.15 -19.12 -17.99
C MET A 92 -0.05 -20.05 -18.15
N VAL A 93 0.22 -21.33 -18.36
CA VAL A 93 -0.76 -22.39 -18.34
C VAL A 93 -0.24 -23.48 -17.41
N LEU A 94 -1.04 -23.84 -16.41
CA LEU A 94 -0.74 -24.90 -15.46
C LEU A 94 -1.69 -26.09 -15.69
N SER A 95 -1.13 -27.29 -15.79
CA SER A 95 -1.94 -28.51 -15.72
C SER A 95 -2.09 -28.91 -14.25
N ILE A 96 -3.28 -28.73 -13.70
CA ILE A 96 -3.58 -29.09 -12.30
C ILE A 96 -4.43 -30.34 -12.25
N SER A 97 -4.17 -31.23 -11.28
CA SER A 97 -5.04 -32.35 -10.96
C SER A 97 -5.22 -32.44 -9.45
N GLY A 98 -6.38 -32.93 -9.06
CA GLY A 98 -6.73 -33.02 -7.63
C GLY A 98 -8.15 -33.51 -7.43
N SER A 99 -8.69 -33.26 -6.24
CA SER A 99 -10.06 -33.60 -5.88
C SER A 99 -11.01 -32.42 -6.05
N ALA A 100 -12.31 -32.69 -5.99
CA ALA A 100 -13.35 -31.66 -6.05
C ALA A 100 -13.23 -30.72 -4.83
N LEU A 101 -13.46 -29.43 -5.04
CA LEU A 101 -13.73 -28.49 -3.96
C LEU A 101 -15.11 -28.80 -3.32
N GLY A 102 -15.26 -28.41 -2.06
CA GLY A 102 -16.47 -28.65 -1.30
C GLY A 102 -16.61 -30.10 -0.80
N ASN A 103 -17.80 -30.45 -0.38
CA ASN A 103 -18.09 -31.74 0.22
C ASN A 103 -19.24 -32.43 -0.57
N GLN A 104 -19.01 -33.65 -1.01
CA GLN A 104 -20.00 -34.47 -1.71
C GLN A 104 -20.68 -33.81 -2.92
N GLY A 105 -19.94 -32.99 -3.68
CA GLY A 105 -20.47 -32.26 -4.83
C GLY A 105 -21.29 -31.02 -4.47
N GLN A 106 -21.10 -30.51 -3.26
CA GLN A 106 -21.69 -29.26 -2.78
C GLN A 106 -20.57 -28.33 -2.32
N SER A 107 -20.66 -27.06 -2.70
CA SER A 107 -19.80 -25.99 -2.22
C SER A 107 -20.60 -24.70 -2.11
N GLN A 108 -20.02 -23.67 -1.52
CA GLN A 108 -20.71 -22.44 -1.24
C GLN A 108 -19.86 -21.24 -1.66
N ILE A 109 -20.52 -20.23 -2.22
CA ILE A 109 -19.94 -18.92 -2.45
C ILE A 109 -20.47 -18.00 -1.34
N GLN A 110 -19.57 -17.46 -0.53
CA GLN A 110 -19.91 -16.56 0.56
C GLN A 110 -19.91 -15.11 0.06
N LEU A 111 -20.99 -14.39 0.35
CA LEU A 111 -21.10 -12.96 0.06
C LEU A 111 -21.16 -12.15 1.35
N ARG A 112 -20.44 -11.06 1.36
CA ARG A 112 -20.58 -10.00 2.36
C ARG A 112 -21.03 -8.71 1.67
N ARG A 113 -21.74 -7.87 2.38
CA ARG A 113 -22.13 -6.56 1.86
C ARG A 113 -20.92 -5.78 1.34
N GLY A 114 -20.96 -5.33 0.10
CA GLY A 114 -19.88 -4.64 -0.61
C GLY A 114 -19.25 -5.54 -1.69
N LEU A 115 -17.96 -5.40 -1.91
CA LEU A 115 -17.26 -6.20 -2.91
C LEU A 115 -16.86 -7.57 -2.34
N ASN A 116 -16.90 -8.56 -3.22
CA ASN A 116 -16.48 -9.94 -2.96
C ASN A 116 -15.71 -10.44 -4.17
N LEU A 117 -14.51 -10.98 -3.98
CA LEU A 117 -13.72 -11.59 -5.04
C LEU A 117 -13.85 -13.10 -4.91
N VAL A 118 -14.58 -13.72 -5.80
CA VAL A 118 -15.00 -15.13 -5.70
C VAL A 118 -14.76 -15.90 -7.00
N GLY A 119 -14.56 -17.20 -6.88
CA GLY A 119 -14.58 -18.15 -7.98
C GLY A 119 -15.82 -19.04 -7.95
N VAL A 120 -16.03 -19.82 -9.01
CA VAL A 120 -17.07 -20.87 -9.09
C VAL A 120 -16.44 -22.22 -8.79
N PRO A 121 -16.67 -22.79 -7.59
CA PRO A 121 -15.90 -23.94 -7.12
C PRO A 121 -16.22 -25.26 -7.84
N LEU A 122 -17.42 -25.40 -8.39
CA LEU A 122 -17.86 -26.62 -9.07
C LEU A 122 -18.48 -26.31 -10.44
N GLN A 123 -18.28 -27.20 -11.38
CA GLN A 123 -19.01 -27.21 -12.66
C GLN A 123 -20.46 -27.60 -12.41
N THR A 124 -21.39 -26.74 -12.79
CA THR A 124 -22.81 -26.91 -12.52
C THR A 124 -23.64 -26.56 -13.75
N SER A 125 -24.81 -27.23 -13.91
CA SER A 125 -25.78 -26.85 -14.94
C SER A 125 -26.56 -25.58 -14.60
N GLN A 126 -26.41 -25.04 -13.39
CA GLN A 126 -27.09 -23.82 -12.95
C GLN A 126 -26.42 -22.56 -13.48
N VAL A 127 -25.13 -22.65 -13.87
CA VAL A 127 -24.31 -21.52 -14.31
C VAL A 127 -23.63 -21.88 -15.63
N SER A 128 -24.10 -21.29 -16.70
CA SER A 128 -23.50 -21.42 -18.03
C SER A 128 -22.78 -20.12 -18.45
N VAL A 129 -23.35 -18.98 -18.08
CA VAL A 129 -22.83 -17.65 -18.34
C VAL A 129 -22.78 -16.86 -17.04
N VAL A 130 -22.02 -15.77 -17.04
CA VAL A 130 -21.77 -14.93 -15.81
C VAL A 130 -23.08 -14.44 -15.19
N SER A 131 -24.07 -14.01 -16.00
CA SER A 131 -25.36 -13.56 -15.48
C SER A 131 -26.17 -14.62 -14.75
N ASP A 132 -25.89 -15.92 -14.99
CA ASP A 132 -26.56 -16.99 -14.27
C ASP A 132 -26.20 -17.01 -12.79
N LEU A 133 -24.99 -16.53 -12.43
CA LEU A 133 -24.59 -16.34 -11.03
C LEU A 133 -25.58 -15.43 -10.28
N LEU A 134 -26.06 -14.36 -10.91
CA LEU A 134 -27.06 -13.46 -10.33
C LEU A 134 -28.43 -14.10 -10.10
N LYS A 135 -28.71 -15.24 -10.73
CA LYS A 135 -29.96 -15.96 -10.58
C LYS A 135 -29.93 -17.02 -9.47
N LEU A 136 -28.74 -17.37 -8.99
CA LEU A 136 -28.58 -18.37 -7.92
C LEU A 136 -29.31 -17.90 -6.64
N PRO A 137 -29.95 -18.82 -5.93
CA PRO A 137 -30.49 -18.53 -4.59
C PRO A 137 -29.42 -17.97 -3.70
N GLY A 138 -29.74 -16.91 -2.97
CA GLY A 138 -28.75 -16.17 -2.12
C GLY A 138 -27.96 -15.09 -2.83
N MET A 139 -27.67 -15.22 -4.13
CA MET A 139 -27.15 -14.11 -4.95
C MET A 139 -28.24 -13.22 -5.51
N ARG A 140 -29.33 -13.78 -6.01
CA ARG A 140 -30.42 -13.06 -6.68
C ARG A 140 -30.96 -11.87 -5.91
N ASP A 141 -31.09 -12.01 -4.60
CA ASP A 141 -31.62 -10.96 -3.75
C ASP A 141 -30.55 -10.04 -3.17
N ASN A 142 -29.27 -10.42 -3.25
CA ASN A 142 -28.17 -9.76 -2.58
C ASN A 142 -27.13 -9.17 -3.54
N ALA A 143 -26.77 -9.84 -4.63
CA ALA A 143 -25.83 -9.34 -5.61
C ALA A 143 -26.51 -8.31 -6.54
N THR A 144 -25.78 -7.27 -6.92
CA THR A 144 -26.26 -6.20 -7.81
C THR A 144 -25.58 -6.21 -9.17
N SER A 145 -24.31 -6.62 -9.20
CA SER A 145 -23.52 -6.68 -10.42
C SER A 145 -22.30 -7.59 -10.23
N ILE A 146 -21.77 -8.04 -11.34
CA ILE A 146 -20.54 -8.84 -11.39
C ILE A 146 -19.56 -8.14 -12.33
N ILE A 147 -18.30 -8.01 -11.91
CA ILE A 147 -17.21 -7.57 -12.77
C ILE A 147 -16.44 -8.81 -13.20
N VAL A 148 -16.21 -8.92 -14.49
CA VAL A 148 -15.52 -10.03 -15.14
C VAL A 148 -14.37 -9.51 -16.00
N ALA A 149 -13.27 -10.26 -16.07
CA ALA A 149 -12.21 -10.03 -17.05
C ALA A 149 -12.60 -10.71 -18.37
N SER A 150 -12.67 -9.96 -19.47
CA SER A 150 -12.96 -10.46 -20.81
C SER A 150 -12.12 -9.68 -21.82
N ASP A 151 -11.40 -10.39 -22.70
CA ASP A 151 -10.60 -9.81 -23.78
C ASP A 151 -9.62 -8.71 -23.33
N SER A 152 -8.99 -8.89 -22.18
CA SER A 152 -8.08 -7.92 -21.53
C SER A 152 -8.75 -6.65 -21.01
N GLU A 153 -10.07 -6.63 -20.93
CA GLU A 153 -10.86 -5.55 -20.33
C GLU A 153 -11.71 -6.08 -19.16
N PHE A 154 -12.14 -5.16 -18.31
CA PHE A 154 -13.07 -5.47 -17.21
C PHE A 154 -14.45 -4.96 -17.57
N LYS A 155 -15.44 -5.84 -17.53
CA LYS A 155 -16.83 -5.56 -17.92
C LYS A 155 -17.78 -5.80 -16.76
N VAL A 156 -18.88 -5.07 -16.75
CA VAL A 156 -19.92 -5.22 -15.72
C VAL A 156 -21.09 -5.99 -16.29
N VAL A 157 -21.52 -7.01 -15.56
CA VAL A 157 -22.71 -7.80 -15.85
C VAL A 157 -23.76 -7.52 -14.79
N THR A 158 -24.92 -7.05 -15.21
CA THR A 158 -26.10 -6.77 -14.36
C THR A 158 -27.31 -7.60 -14.79
N GLN A 159 -27.32 -8.04 -16.05
CA GLN A 159 -28.39 -8.79 -16.65
C GLN A 159 -27.88 -9.68 -17.80
N PRO A 160 -28.68 -10.66 -18.23
CA PRO A 160 -28.35 -11.48 -19.42
C PRO A 160 -28.19 -10.62 -20.67
N GLY A 161 -27.13 -10.92 -21.43
CA GLY A 161 -26.82 -10.24 -22.68
C GLY A 161 -26.00 -8.98 -22.56
N ASP A 162 -25.56 -8.57 -21.34
CA ASP A 162 -24.54 -7.55 -21.17
C ASP A 162 -23.24 -7.98 -21.86
N ASP A 163 -22.41 -7.01 -22.28
CA ASP A 163 -21.18 -7.28 -23.06
C ASP A 163 -20.15 -8.16 -22.32
N GLY A 164 -20.21 -8.23 -20.99
CA GLY A 164 -19.41 -9.13 -20.14
C GLY A 164 -20.07 -10.47 -19.83
N ASP A 165 -21.26 -10.76 -20.36
CA ASP A 165 -22.00 -11.98 -20.06
C ASP A 165 -21.46 -13.18 -20.85
N VAL A 166 -20.20 -13.53 -20.56
CA VAL A 166 -19.46 -14.62 -21.23
C VAL A 166 -19.71 -15.98 -20.56
N GLN A 167 -19.33 -17.05 -21.24
CA GLN A 167 -19.43 -18.40 -20.71
C GLN A 167 -18.46 -18.57 -19.51
N VAL A 168 -18.95 -19.20 -18.45
CA VAL A 168 -18.12 -19.59 -17.29
C VAL A 168 -17.48 -20.95 -17.60
N THR A 169 -16.17 -21.01 -17.66
CA THR A 169 -15.39 -22.19 -18.05
C THR A 169 -14.58 -22.82 -16.92
N GLY A 170 -14.60 -22.21 -15.75
CA GLY A 170 -13.79 -22.59 -14.60
C GLY A 170 -12.42 -21.93 -14.61
N GLY A 171 -11.82 -21.81 -13.43
CA GLY A 171 -10.52 -21.14 -13.29
C GLY A 171 -10.58 -19.62 -13.31
N GLU A 172 -11.71 -19.01 -13.64
CA GLU A 172 -11.91 -17.56 -13.54
C GLU A 172 -12.45 -17.17 -12.17
N SER A 173 -12.12 -15.96 -11.73
CA SER A 173 -12.77 -15.32 -10.60
C SER A 173 -13.53 -14.06 -11.02
N PHE A 174 -14.43 -13.62 -10.15
CA PHE A 174 -15.36 -12.53 -10.38
C PHE A 174 -15.39 -11.60 -9.19
N ILE A 175 -15.57 -10.30 -9.43
CA ILE A 175 -15.87 -9.37 -8.34
C ILE A 175 -17.37 -9.17 -8.30
N VAL A 176 -18.00 -9.66 -7.24
CA VAL A 176 -19.46 -9.55 -7.00
C VAL A 176 -19.71 -8.36 -6.08
N ALA A 177 -20.51 -7.39 -6.54
CA ALA A 177 -21.01 -6.32 -5.69
C ALA A 177 -22.31 -6.79 -5.02
N ALA A 178 -22.34 -6.80 -3.68
CA ALA A 178 -23.48 -7.24 -2.90
C ALA A 178 -24.01 -6.12 -1.98
N ARG A 179 -25.35 -5.97 -1.93
CA ARG A 179 -26.04 -5.01 -1.04
C ARG A 179 -26.25 -5.53 0.37
N ALA A 180 -26.17 -6.85 0.56
CA ALA A 180 -26.32 -7.53 1.83
C ALA A 180 -25.47 -8.80 1.87
N ASP A 181 -25.25 -9.32 3.08
CA ASP A 181 -24.64 -10.62 3.28
C ASP A 181 -25.54 -11.72 2.70
N GLY A 182 -24.92 -12.74 2.12
CA GLY A 182 -25.63 -13.84 1.51
C GLY A 182 -24.71 -15.05 1.29
N GLN A 183 -25.32 -16.13 0.80
CA GLN A 183 -24.63 -17.37 0.54
C GLN A 183 -25.31 -18.07 -0.64
N ALA A 184 -24.54 -18.42 -1.66
CA ALA A 184 -25.04 -19.20 -2.78
C ALA A 184 -24.47 -20.60 -2.70
N GLU A 185 -25.36 -21.59 -2.76
CA GLU A 185 -25.00 -23.01 -2.84
C GLU A 185 -24.78 -23.42 -4.31
N ILE A 186 -23.65 -24.05 -4.56
CA ILE A 186 -23.27 -24.59 -5.83
C ILE A 186 -23.30 -26.14 -5.73
N ILE A 187 -24.14 -26.77 -6.50
CA ILE A 187 -24.22 -28.23 -6.59
C ILE A 187 -23.71 -28.64 -7.98
N GLY A 188 -22.71 -29.52 -8.01
CA GLY A 188 -22.10 -29.87 -9.27
C GLY A 188 -21.02 -30.95 -9.17
N SER A 189 -20.22 -31.03 -10.18
CA SER A 189 -19.05 -31.91 -10.26
C SER A 189 -17.75 -31.11 -10.28
N PRO A 190 -16.61 -31.73 -9.98
CA PRO A 190 -15.33 -31.03 -10.09
C PRO A 190 -15.11 -30.52 -11.52
N TRP A 191 -14.54 -29.34 -11.64
CA TRP A 191 -14.09 -28.84 -12.94
C TRP A 191 -13.08 -29.82 -13.54
N ARG A 192 -13.27 -30.15 -14.81
CA ARG A 192 -12.39 -31.07 -15.56
C ARG A 192 -12.43 -30.74 -17.04
N MET A 193 -11.31 -30.97 -17.69
CA MET A 193 -11.20 -30.91 -19.14
C MET A 193 -11.03 -32.31 -19.71
N SER A 194 -11.56 -32.53 -20.89
CA SER A 194 -11.25 -33.73 -21.68
C SER A 194 -9.83 -33.66 -22.21
N PRO A 195 -9.21 -34.79 -22.57
CA PRO A 195 -7.87 -34.79 -23.18
C PRO A 195 -7.76 -33.89 -24.42
N ALA A 196 -8.84 -33.81 -25.24
CA ALA A 196 -8.87 -32.96 -26.42
C ALA A 196 -8.91 -31.47 -26.09
N GLU A 197 -9.65 -31.07 -25.04
CA GLU A 197 -9.67 -29.68 -24.55
C GLU A 197 -8.32 -29.28 -23.97
N LEU A 198 -7.68 -30.15 -23.16
CA LEU A 198 -6.34 -29.93 -22.62
C LEU A 198 -5.30 -29.74 -23.73
N ASP A 199 -5.33 -30.63 -24.75
CA ASP A 199 -4.43 -30.55 -25.91
C ASP A 199 -4.65 -29.24 -26.70
N ALA A 200 -5.90 -28.82 -26.87
CA ALA A 200 -6.25 -27.57 -27.53
C ALA A 200 -5.73 -26.33 -26.77
N VAL A 201 -5.81 -26.32 -25.43
CA VAL A 201 -5.29 -25.25 -24.60
C VAL A 201 -3.76 -25.20 -24.69
N ILE A 202 -3.07 -26.32 -24.50
CA ILE A 202 -1.63 -26.45 -24.60
C ILE A 202 -1.15 -26.04 -25.99
N THR A 203 -1.79 -26.48 -27.04
CA THR A 203 -1.45 -26.15 -28.42
C THR A 203 -1.57 -24.62 -28.66
N ARG A 204 -2.67 -24.01 -28.22
CA ARG A 204 -2.82 -22.54 -28.28
C ARG A 204 -1.71 -21.82 -27.50
N TYR A 205 -1.36 -22.30 -26.34
CA TYR A 205 -0.30 -21.73 -25.52
C TYR A 205 1.06 -21.81 -26.23
N VAL A 206 1.45 -22.98 -26.71
CA VAL A 206 2.73 -23.18 -27.41
C VAL A 206 2.84 -22.30 -28.65
N HIS A 207 1.77 -22.14 -29.42
CA HIS A 207 1.76 -21.25 -30.58
C HIS A 207 1.84 -19.76 -30.18
N SER A 208 1.31 -19.38 -29.01
CA SER A 208 1.35 -17.99 -28.52
C SER A 208 2.67 -17.59 -27.87
N VAL A 209 3.49 -18.54 -27.41
CA VAL A 209 4.80 -18.27 -26.82
C VAL A 209 5.78 -17.63 -27.81
N GLY A 210 5.64 -17.92 -29.13
CA GLY A 210 6.42 -17.27 -30.19
C GLY A 210 5.94 -15.87 -30.59
N THR A 211 4.76 -15.49 -30.16
CA THR A 211 4.12 -14.18 -30.43
C THR A 211 3.72 -13.50 -29.13
N SER A 212 4.57 -13.53 -28.09
CA SER A 212 4.27 -12.79 -26.86
C SER A 212 3.87 -11.36 -27.25
N PRO A 213 2.61 -10.94 -27.04
CA PRO A 213 2.34 -9.53 -27.07
C PRO A 213 3.24 -8.95 -25.98
N SER A 214 4.20 -8.11 -26.37
CA SER A 214 4.81 -7.18 -25.43
C SER A 214 3.64 -6.62 -24.64
N VAL A 215 3.65 -6.74 -23.30
CA VAL A 215 2.72 -6.00 -22.46
C VAL A 215 2.75 -4.59 -22.98
N GLN A 216 1.68 -4.15 -23.67
CA GLN A 216 1.62 -2.78 -24.15
C GLN A 216 1.79 -1.96 -22.87
N MET A 217 2.83 -1.12 -22.83
CA MET A 217 3.05 -0.23 -21.72
C MET A 217 1.87 0.75 -21.69
N THR A 218 0.81 0.35 -21.00
CA THR A 218 -0.32 1.26 -20.74
C THR A 218 0.17 2.31 -19.76
N ASN A 219 -0.21 3.55 -19.99
CA ASN A 219 0.13 4.64 -19.07
C ASN A 219 -0.67 4.57 -17.76
N GLN A 220 -1.49 3.55 -17.57
CA GLN A 220 -2.37 3.38 -16.40
C GLN A 220 -2.52 1.89 -16.04
N THR A 221 -2.91 1.63 -14.80
CA THR A 221 -3.16 0.29 -14.26
C THR A 221 -4.47 0.24 -13.48
N PRO A 222 -5.24 -0.86 -13.59
CA PRO A 222 -6.45 -1.06 -12.78
C PRO A 222 -6.14 -1.42 -11.32
N VAL A 223 -4.90 -1.75 -11.00
CA VAL A 223 -4.45 -2.07 -9.64
C VAL A 223 -3.08 -1.47 -9.37
N LEU A 224 -2.88 -0.94 -8.17
CA LEU A 224 -1.58 -0.46 -7.71
C LEU A 224 -1.38 -0.82 -6.24
N SER A 225 -0.36 -1.59 -5.96
CA SER A 225 0.10 -1.86 -4.60
C SER A 225 1.16 -0.84 -4.20
N VAL A 226 0.99 -0.21 -3.05
CA VAL A 226 1.95 0.75 -2.49
C VAL A 226 2.49 0.20 -1.18
N ASN A 227 3.80 0.04 -1.12
CA ASN A 227 4.52 -0.54 -0.02
C ASN A 227 5.55 0.42 0.53
N GLY A 228 5.78 0.36 1.82
CA GLY A 228 6.84 1.10 2.48
C GLY A 228 6.96 0.70 3.93
N GLN A 229 7.91 1.30 4.59
CA GLN A 229 8.16 1.06 6.00
C GLN A 229 8.36 2.36 6.75
N VAL A 230 8.10 2.32 8.04
CA VAL A 230 8.38 3.39 8.97
C VAL A 230 9.61 3.00 9.78
N GLU A 231 10.65 3.83 9.71
CA GLU A 231 11.90 3.64 10.44
C GLU A 231 12.05 4.69 11.53
N GLU A 232 12.55 4.27 12.67
CA GLU A 232 12.93 5.16 13.75
C GLU A 232 14.41 5.51 13.68
N ARG A 233 14.72 6.74 14.02
CA ARG A 233 16.11 7.18 14.17
C ARG A 233 16.78 6.66 15.45
N ASN A 234 15.99 6.24 16.45
CA ASN A 234 16.48 5.73 17.74
C ASN A 234 15.62 4.51 18.14
N GLU A 235 16.22 3.36 18.36
CA GLU A 235 15.66 2.02 18.55
C GLU A 235 14.57 1.79 19.63
N THR A 236 13.75 2.76 19.96
CA THR A 236 12.71 2.59 20.99
C THR A 236 11.34 3.05 20.53
N LEU A 237 10.38 2.11 20.47
CA LEU A 237 8.95 2.35 20.67
C LEU A 237 7.99 2.51 19.49
N PHE A 238 7.95 1.66 18.45
CA PHE A 238 6.75 1.70 17.62
C PHE A 238 6.05 0.35 17.40
N THR A 239 5.12 0.03 18.29
CA THR A 239 4.14 -1.03 18.02
C THR A 239 2.69 -0.61 18.29
N LYS A 240 2.42 0.61 18.73
CA LYS A 240 1.04 1.02 19.09
C LYS A 240 0.75 2.44 18.61
N ASP A 241 -0.39 2.58 17.90
CA ASP A 241 -1.03 3.86 17.56
C ASP A 241 -0.44 4.66 16.37
N LEU A 242 0.14 3.98 15.40
CA LEU A 242 0.56 4.55 14.11
C LEU A 242 -0.58 4.43 13.10
N VAL A 243 -0.93 5.53 12.43
CA VAL A 243 -1.83 5.52 11.27
C VAL A 243 -1.11 6.17 10.09
N ILE A 244 -0.88 5.39 9.05
CA ILE A 244 -0.28 5.84 7.80
C ILE A 244 -1.40 6.10 6.81
N THR A 245 -1.36 7.24 6.15
CA THR A 245 -2.33 7.66 5.13
C THR A 245 -1.61 7.79 3.80
N ILE A 246 -2.10 7.09 2.79
CA ILE A 246 -1.64 7.17 1.41
C ILE A 246 -2.76 7.79 0.59
N HIS A 247 -2.52 8.97 0.05
CA HIS A 247 -3.46 9.74 -0.76
C HIS A 247 -2.96 9.83 -2.20
N ASN A 248 -3.67 9.21 -3.13
CA ASN A 248 -3.49 9.51 -4.55
C ASN A 248 -4.24 10.82 -4.84
N ARG A 249 -3.49 11.91 -4.98
CA ARG A 249 -4.05 13.26 -5.20
C ARG A 249 -4.78 13.40 -6.53
N THR A 250 -4.42 12.62 -7.53
CA THR A 250 -5.04 12.68 -8.87
C THR A 250 -6.42 12.03 -8.87
N THR A 251 -6.56 10.86 -8.29
CA THR A 251 -7.85 10.15 -8.18
C THR A 251 -8.64 10.56 -6.94
N ASN A 252 -8.03 11.34 -6.05
CA ASN A 252 -8.56 11.73 -4.74
C ASN A 252 -8.94 10.53 -3.85
N THR A 253 -8.20 9.43 -3.99
CA THR A 253 -8.44 8.20 -3.23
C THR A 253 -7.49 8.13 -2.05
N ILE A 254 -8.02 7.85 -0.86
CA ILE A 254 -7.25 7.77 0.39
C ILE A 254 -7.36 6.35 0.95
N LEU A 255 -6.22 5.74 1.25
CA LEU A 255 -6.11 4.48 1.95
C LEU A 255 -5.27 4.63 3.22
N THR A 256 -5.51 3.78 4.20
CA THR A 256 -4.80 3.82 5.49
C THR A 256 -4.23 2.47 5.87
N SER A 257 -3.15 2.48 6.65
CA SER A 257 -2.55 1.31 7.27
C SER A 257 -2.12 1.63 8.70
N GLU A 258 -2.24 0.65 9.60
CA GLU A 258 -1.80 0.77 10.99
C GLU A 258 -0.51 -0.02 11.26
N SER A 259 0.15 -0.50 10.23
CA SER A 259 1.39 -1.28 10.31
C SER A 259 2.61 -0.44 9.97
N SER A 260 3.69 -0.58 10.71
CA SER A 260 4.99 0.06 10.39
C SER A 260 5.55 -0.42 9.04
N ASN A 261 5.32 -1.67 8.69
CA ASN A 261 5.49 -2.17 7.33
C ASN A 261 4.12 -2.04 6.64
N TYR A 262 3.87 -0.88 6.06
CA TYR A 262 2.57 -0.59 5.47
C TYR A 262 2.47 -1.11 4.05
N HIS A 263 1.27 -1.55 3.76
CA HIS A 263 0.91 -2.11 2.48
C HIS A 263 -0.55 -1.77 2.20
N VAL A 264 -0.80 -1.06 1.12
CA VAL A 264 -2.16 -0.73 0.67
C VAL A 264 -2.29 -1.00 -0.82
N THR A 265 -3.50 -1.26 -1.28
CA THR A 265 -3.76 -1.57 -2.69
C THR A 265 -4.93 -0.75 -3.19
N PHE A 266 -4.66 0.09 -4.18
CA PHE A 266 -5.66 0.78 -4.97
C PHE A 266 -6.19 -0.18 -6.06
N VAL A 267 -7.50 -0.25 -6.20
CA VAL A 267 -8.15 -1.11 -7.21
C VAL A 267 -9.30 -0.33 -7.85
N ASP A 268 -9.24 -0.15 -9.16
CA ASP A 268 -10.32 0.35 -9.99
C ASP A 268 -10.39 -0.46 -11.29
N MET A 269 -11.11 -1.56 -11.22
CA MET A 269 -11.26 -2.46 -12.36
C MET A 269 -12.14 -1.88 -13.45
N LEU A 270 -13.13 -1.05 -13.11
CA LEU A 270 -14.10 -0.54 -14.06
C LEU A 270 -13.52 0.53 -14.98
N HIS A 271 -12.85 1.52 -14.40
CA HIS A 271 -12.26 2.62 -15.19
C HIS A 271 -10.80 2.30 -15.57
N GLN A 272 -10.24 1.20 -15.05
CA GLN A 272 -8.84 0.78 -15.23
C GLN A 272 -7.83 1.87 -14.82
N GLN A 273 -8.19 2.68 -13.82
CA GLN A 273 -7.47 3.90 -13.41
C GLN A 273 -7.20 3.96 -11.92
N ALA A 274 -6.79 2.84 -11.31
CA ALA A 274 -6.28 2.88 -9.93
C ALA A 274 -5.06 3.82 -9.84
N ALA A 275 -4.24 3.86 -10.90
CA ALA A 275 -3.14 4.80 -11.06
C ALA A 275 -2.70 4.93 -12.51
N LYS A 276 -2.10 6.07 -12.85
CA LYS A 276 -1.43 6.33 -14.12
C LYS A 276 -0.05 6.95 -13.92
N VAL A 277 0.78 6.86 -14.95
CA VAL A 277 2.09 7.51 -14.98
C VAL A 277 1.92 9.01 -14.76
N GLY A 278 2.66 9.54 -13.81
CA GLY A 278 2.63 10.97 -13.46
C GLY A 278 1.68 11.33 -12.32
N ASP A 279 0.86 10.41 -11.83
CA ASP A 279 0.05 10.64 -10.63
C ASP A 279 0.93 10.89 -9.40
N PHE A 280 0.42 11.68 -8.46
CA PHE A 280 1.13 11.98 -7.22
C PHE A 280 0.51 11.24 -6.03
N LEU A 281 1.35 10.48 -5.34
CA LEU A 281 1.05 9.91 -4.03
C LEU A 281 1.62 10.81 -2.95
N GLU A 282 0.79 11.21 -2.01
CA GLU A 282 1.20 11.81 -0.75
C GLU A 282 1.07 10.77 0.36
N VAL A 283 2.18 10.50 1.03
CA VAL A 283 2.22 9.54 2.13
C VAL A 283 2.57 10.28 3.40
N SER A 284 1.67 10.22 4.34
CA SER A 284 1.82 10.83 5.66
C SER A 284 1.54 9.81 6.75
N ALA A 285 2.00 10.09 7.95
CA ALA A 285 1.68 9.25 9.09
C ALA A 285 1.45 10.09 10.35
N ILE A 286 0.53 9.62 11.16
CA ILE A 286 0.21 10.21 12.46
C ILE A 286 0.48 9.16 13.52
N VAL A 287 1.27 9.55 14.52
CA VAL A 287 1.43 8.79 15.75
C VAL A 287 0.53 9.45 16.79
N LYS A 288 -0.28 8.69 17.50
CA LYS A 288 -1.18 9.26 18.54
C LYS A 288 -0.41 9.99 19.66
N ASP A 289 0.83 9.61 19.89
CA ASP A 289 1.71 10.36 20.79
C ASP A 289 2.25 11.61 20.09
N ASN A 290 1.86 12.77 20.58
CA ASN A 290 2.22 14.09 20.03
C ASN A 290 3.72 14.40 20.06
N HIS A 291 4.56 13.53 20.61
CA HIS A 291 6.03 13.73 20.71
C HIS A 291 6.78 13.22 19.49
N PHE A 292 6.09 12.66 18.52
CA PHE A 292 6.69 12.16 17.30
C PHE A 292 6.15 12.89 16.09
N ARG A 293 7.01 13.07 15.11
CA ARG A 293 6.68 13.64 13.80
C ARG A 293 7.26 12.77 12.71
N ILE A 294 6.57 12.78 11.59
CA ILE A 294 6.97 12.09 10.37
C ILE A 294 6.85 13.09 9.24
N ASN A 295 7.91 13.25 8.46
CA ASN A 295 7.85 14.09 7.27
C ASN A 295 7.06 13.36 6.20
N PRO A 296 6.03 13.98 5.60
CA PRO A 296 5.34 13.40 4.46
C PRO A 296 6.29 13.13 3.30
N ILE A 297 5.99 12.08 2.53
CA ILE A 297 6.67 11.79 1.27
C ILE A 297 5.69 12.14 0.14
N GLU A 298 6.19 12.88 -0.86
CA GLU A 298 5.54 13.03 -2.15
C GLU A 298 6.27 12.16 -3.16
N TYR A 299 5.52 11.31 -3.86
CA TYR A 299 6.06 10.38 -4.85
C TYR A 299 5.28 10.48 -6.14
N GLN A 300 5.97 10.63 -7.26
CA GLN A 300 5.36 10.63 -8.58
C GLN A 300 5.46 9.24 -9.20
N ILE A 301 4.31 8.67 -9.57
CA ILE A 301 4.20 7.33 -10.15
C ILE A 301 4.90 7.28 -11.50
N THR A 302 5.77 6.30 -11.67
CA THR A 302 6.59 6.08 -12.87
C THR A 302 5.93 5.06 -13.81
N ALA A 303 6.48 4.95 -15.03
CA ALA A 303 6.04 3.92 -15.99
C ALA A 303 6.39 2.50 -15.49
N GLU A 304 7.47 2.32 -14.74
CA GLU A 304 7.86 1.05 -14.14
C GLU A 304 6.87 0.62 -13.05
N ASP A 305 6.43 1.56 -12.21
CA ASP A 305 5.41 1.31 -11.18
C ASP A 305 4.08 0.84 -11.79
N VAL A 306 3.65 1.50 -12.86
CA VAL A 306 2.43 1.14 -13.59
C VAL A 306 2.57 -0.24 -14.24
N ALA A 307 3.69 -0.51 -14.90
CA ALA A 307 3.95 -1.81 -15.54
C ALA A 307 4.04 -2.96 -14.52
N GLY A 308 4.61 -2.69 -13.35
CA GLY A 308 4.69 -3.62 -12.23
C GLY A 308 3.44 -3.68 -11.36
N SER A 309 2.55 -2.71 -11.51
CA SER A 309 1.41 -2.47 -10.60
C SER A 309 1.83 -2.37 -9.13
N CYS A 310 3.04 -1.88 -8.88
CA CYS A 310 3.65 -1.85 -7.56
C CYS A 310 4.58 -0.65 -7.40
N VAL A 311 4.44 0.07 -6.30
CA VAL A 311 5.34 1.14 -5.85
C VAL A 311 6.03 0.71 -4.57
N GLN A 312 7.34 0.79 -4.55
CA GLN A 312 8.13 0.68 -3.32
C GLN A 312 8.59 2.07 -2.90
N LEU A 313 8.03 2.57 -1.82
CA LEU A 313 8.35 3.89 -1.30
C LEU A 313 9.61 3.86 -0.41
N PRO A 314 10.35 4.97 -0.34
CA PRO A 314 11.40 5.12 0.67
C PRO A 314 10.80 5.07 2.08
N SER A 315 11.63 4.74 3.08
CA SER A 315 11.20 4.69 4.48
C SER A 315 10.73 6.05 4.99
N LEU A 316 9.59 6.05 5.67
CA LEU A 316 9.12 7.19 6.46
C LEU A 316 9.96 7.27 7.73
N ILE A 317 10.68 8.36 7.91
CA ILE A 317 11.54 8.53 9.08
C ILE A 317 10.76 9.21 10.21
N VAL A 318 10.67 8.54 11.34
CA VAL A 318 10.10 9.07 12.58
C VAL A 318 11.20 9.74 13.37
N TYR A 319 10.90 10.92 13.91
CA TYR A 319 11.79 11.62 14.83
C TYR A 319 11.02 12.14 16.03
N GLU A 320 11.66 12.08 17.17
CA GLU A 320 11.13 12.63 18.42
C GLU A 320 11.18 14.15 18.40
N VAL A 321 10.11 14.78 18.83
CA VAL A 321 10.04 16.24 19.03
C VAL A 321 10.12 16.55 20.51
N PRO A 322 10.82 17.60 20.90
CA PRO A 322 10.89 18.01 22.29
C PRO A 322 9.48 18.26 22.88
N ARG A 323 9.26 17.81 24.10
CA ARG A 323 7.97 18.00 24.79
C ARG A 323 7.65 19.45 25.12
N ARG A 324 8.69 20.29 25.18
CA ARG A 324 8.58 21.72 25.46
C ARG A 324 9.62 22.50 24.67
N THR A 325 9.28 23.70 24.32
CA THR A 325 10.23 24.67 23.82
C THR A 325 11.11 25.16 24.95
N GLU A 326 12.42 25.15 24.74
CA GLU A 326 13.40 25.56 25.77
C GLU A 326 14.62 26.21 25.13
N LEU A 327 15.07 27.30 25.72
CA LEU A 327 16.35 27.95 25.42
C LEU A 327 17.41 27.38 26.36
N PHE A 328 18.53 26.88 25.85
CA PHE A 328 19.60 26.33 26.68
C PHE A 328 20.69 27.38 26.98
N ALA A 329 21.60 27.04 27.88
CA ALA A 329 22.75 27.88 28.16
C ALA A 329 23.64 28.01 26.91
N ASN A 330 24.09 29.25 26.62
CA ASN A 330 25.02 29.47 25.52
C ASN A 330 26.39 28.84 25.83
N TYR A 331 27.11 28.50 24.78
CA TYR A 331 28.47 27.94 24.90
C TYR A 331 29.40 28.48 23.80
N PRO A 332 30.67 28.86 24.19
CA PRO A 332 31.15 28.99 25.55
C PRO A 332 30.42 30.08 26.33
N ASN A 333 30.47 30.01 27.67
CA ASN A 333 30.02 31.06 28.57
C ASN A 333 30.87 31.01 29.87
N PRO A 334 31.75 31.98 30.17
CA PRO A 334 32.00 33.21 29.38
C PRO A 334 32.59 32.96 28.00
N PHE A 335 32.44 33.93 27.06
CA PHE A 335 32.87 33.80 25.66
C PHE A 335 33.68 35.02 25.17
N ASN A 336 34.46 34.84 24.07
CA ASN A 336 35.25 35.89 23.44
C ASN A 336 35.53 35.54 21.97
N PRO A 337 35.07 36.29 20.99
CA PRO A 337 33.86 37.11 21.04
C PRO A 337 32.58 36.29 20.67
N GLU A 338 32.70 35.03 20.37
CA GLU A 338 31.67 34.18 19.75
C GLU A 338 31.01 33.23 20.75
N THR A 339 29.72 33.02 20.56
CA THR A 339 28.96 32.04 21.33
C THR A 339 27.82 31.45 20.50
N TRP A 340 27.40 30.23 20.87
CA TRP A 340 26.26 29.55 20.33
C TRP A 340 25.17 29.46 21.39
N MET A 341 23.93 29.79 20.99
CA MET A 341 22.75 29.77 21.86
C MET A 341 21.85 28.59 21.40
N PRO A 342 22.00 27.43 22.02
CA PRO A 342 21.18 26.26 21.66
C PRO A 342 19.77 26.39 22.19
N TYR A 343 18.82 25.77 21.48
CA TYR A 343 17.40 25.71 21.84
C TYR A 343 16.73 24.44 21.32
N GLN A 344 15.54 24.19 21.80
CA GLN A 344 14.66 23.16 21.26
C GLN A 344 13.24 23.69 21.11
N LEU A 345 12.51 23.14 20.13
CA LEU A 345 11.16 23.57 19.78
C LEU A 345 10.20 22.38 19.87
N SER A 346 9.10 22.56 20.62
CA SER A 346 7.99 21.59 20.66
C SER A 346 7.02 21.75 19.49
N SER A 347 7.02 22.91 18.83
CA SER A 347 6.26 23.23 17.62
C SER A 347 7.10 24.08 16.69
N GLY A 348 6.80 24.05 15.38
CA GLY A 348 7.43 24.94 14.41
C GLY A 348 6.91 26.37 14.52
N GLY A 349 7.70 27.34 14.04
CA GLY A 349 7.36 28.75 13.98
C GLY A 349 8.54 29.59 13.48
N ASP A 350 8.34 30.88 13.36
CA ASP A 350 9.39 31.85 13.02
C ASP A 350 10.21 32.20 14.26
N ILE A 351 11.51 31.93 14.21
CA ILE A 351 12.39 31.98 15.36
C ILE A 351 13.29 33.19 15.27
N SER A 352 13.36 33.93 16.39
CA SER A 352 14.39 34.95 16.60
C SER A 352 14.99 34.88 18.01
N ILE A 353 16.22 35.38 18.16
CA ILE A 353 16.85 35.58 19.46
C ILE A 353 17.22 37.05 19.60
N GLN A 354 16.66 37.70 20.61
CA GLN A 354 16.95 39.07 20.94
C GLN A 354 17.97 39.15 22.08
N ILE A 355 19.01 39.97 21.90
CA ILE A 355 20.09 40.17 22.84
C ILE A 355 19.97 41.59 23.40
N HIS A 356 19.95 41.70 24.74
CA HIS A 356 19.81 42.94 25.45
C HIS A 356 20.96 43.13 26.42
N ASP A 357 21.34 44.39 26.69
CA ASP A 357 22.26 44.73 27.75
C ASP A 357 21.59 44.73 29.14
N VAL A 358 22.33 45.15 30.17
CA VAL A 358 21.85 45.22 31.57
C VAL A 358 20.77 46.27 31.79
N ASP A 359 20.71 47.29 30.93
CA ASP A 359 19.73 48.37 30.98
C ASP A 359 18.47 48.03 30.18
N GLY A 360 18.41 46.82 29.58
CA GLY A 360 17.30 46.33 28.78
C GLY A 360 17.26 46.89 27.35
N GLN A 361 18.34 47.54 26.90
CA GLN A 361 18.41 48.03 25.53
C GLN A 361 18.68 46.87 24.57
N LEU A 362 17.96 46.81 23.42
CA LEU A 362 18.23 45.84 22.38
C LEU A 362 19.59 46.09 21.73
N VAL A 363 20.44 45.10 21.77
CA VAL A 363 21.79 45.10 21.21
C VAL A 363 21.82 44.45 19.83
N ARG A 364 21.14 43.30 19.70
CA ARG A 364 21.12 42.52 18.48
C ARG A 364 19.81 41.73 18.35
N SER A 365 19.22 41.67 17.13
CA SER A 365 18.22 40.69 16.76
C SER A 365 18.82 39.68 15.80
N VAL A 366 18.81 38.41 16.17
CA VAL A 366 19.26 37.29 15.34
C VAL A 366 18.04 36.59 14.80
N GLU A 367 17.69 36.90 13.54
CA GLU A 367 16.57 36.27 12.83
C GLU A 367 17.04 34.94 12.26
N LEU A 368 16.34 33.85 12.62
CA LEU A 368 16.65 32.47 12.19
C LEU A 368 15.70 31.97 11.14
N GLY A 369 14.55 32.67 10.94
CA GLY A 369 13.50 32.25 10.02
C GLY A 369 12.66 31.09 10.55
N HIS A 370 11.91 30.44 9.66
CA HIS A 370 11.00 29.35 10.02
C HIS A 370 11.75 28.05 10.34
N HIS A 371 11.58 27.56 11.55
CA HIS A 371 12.13 26.29 12.00
C HIS A 371 11.00 25.32 12.38
N LEU A 372 11.19 24.03 12.05
CA LEU A 372 10.29 22.97 12.47
C LEU A 372 10.52 22.60 13.95
N ALA A 373 9.57 21.87 14.56
CA ALA A 373 9.80 21.27 15.86
C ALA A 373 11.06 20.37 15.84
N GLY A 374 11.92 20.47 16.86
CA GLY A 374 13.19 19.73 16.88
C GLY A 374 14.23 20.29 17.84
N ILE A 375 15.42 19.68 17.83
CA ILE A 375 16.56 20.07 18.71
C ILE A 375 17.62 20.81 17.87
N TYR A 376 17.92 22.01 18.26
CA TYR A 376 18.89 22.94 17.64
C TYR A 376 20.08 23.21 18.60
N ALA A 377 20.69 22.12 19.10
CA ALA A 377 21.75 22.18 20.09
C ALA A 377 23.17 22.07 19.50
N HIS A 378 23.30 21.42 18.32
CA HIS A 378 24.61 21.29 17.67
C HIS A 378 25.06 22.63 17.09
N ARG A 379 26.37 22.89 17.10
CA ARG A 379 27.02 24.14 16.63
C ARG A 379 26.58 24.60 15.23
N SER A 380 26.28 23.66 14.35
CA SER A 380 25.79 23.95 13.00
C SER A 380 24.30 24.32 12.92
N LYS A 381 23.55 24.17 14.02
CA LYS A 381 22.09 24.42 14.07
C LYS A 381 21.69 25.43 15.14
N ALA A 382 22.54 25.63 16.18
CA ALA A 382 22.30 26.61 17.24
C ALA A 382 22.40 28.02 16.67
N ALA A 383 21.70 28.96 17.30
CA ALA A 383 21.85 30.37 16.98
C ALA A 383 23.25 30.84 17.32
N TYR A 384 23.83 31.67 16.46
CA TYR A 384 25.20 32.16 16.59
C TYR A 384 25.23 33.67 16.81
N TRP A 385 26.10 34.12 17.70
CA TRP A 385 26.39 35.52 17.91
C TRP A 385 27.90 35.78 17.95
N ASP A 386 28.33 36.79 17.21
CA ASP A 386 29.72 37.20 17.04
C ASP A 386 30.16 38.33 18.00
N GLY A 387 29.34 38.68 18.99
CA GLY A 387 29.62 39.78 19.94
C GLY A 387 29.48 41.15 19.30
N ARG A 388 28.68 41.33 18.24
CA ARG A 388 28.41 42.61 17.58
C ARG A 388 26.95 43.03 17.72
N ASN A 389 26.73 44.35 17.79
CA ASN A 389 25.38 44.94 17.74
C ASN A 389 24.79 44.92 16.31
N ASP A 390 23.56 45.41 16.14
CA ASP A 390 22.91 45.49 14.81
C ASP A 390 23.63 46.44 13.82
N ASN A 391 24.46 47.37 14.32
CA ASN A 391 25.30 48.25 13.49
C ASN A 391 26.65 47.60 13.10
N GLY A 392 26.92 46.36 13.54
CA GLY A 392 28.18 45.65 13.29
C GLY A 392 29.34 46.06 14.21
N GLU A 393 29.11 46.88 15.24
CA GLU A 393 30.11 47.32 16.20
C GLU A 393 30.29 46.26 17.30
N THR A 394 31.55 46.04 17.73
CA THR A 394 31.87 45.14 18.84
C THR A 394 31.35 45.70 20.16
N VAL A 395 30.56 44.88 20.89
CA VAL A 395 29.99 45.31 22.17
C VAL A 395 31.00 45.27 23.31
N ALA A 396 30.73 45.95 24.41
CA ALA A 396 31.59 45.96 25.59
C ALA A 396 31.60 44.59 26.29
N GLY A 397 32.69 44.25 26.98
CA GLY A 397 32.69 43.10 27.90
C GLY A 397 31.73 43.35 29.06
N GLY A 398 30.97 42.33 29.45
CA GLY A 398 29.95 42.44 30.47
C GLY A 398 28.86 41.37 30.41
N LEU A 399 27.82 41.65 31.19
CA LEU A 399 26.61 40.78 31.26
C LEU A 399 25.60 41.20 30.20
N TYR A 400 25.06 40.21 29.48
CA TYR A 400 24.00 40.36 28.50
C TYR A 400 22.91 39.34 28.77
N PHE A 401 21.72 39.62 28.22
CA PHE A 401 20.58 38.71 28.27
C PHE A 401 20.14 38.35 26.84
N TYR A 402 19.85 37.10 26.60
CA TYR A 402 19.30 36.66 25.31
C TYR A 402 17.96 35.94 25.50
N THR A 403 17.02 36.23 24.62
CA THR A 403 15.64 35.81 24.74
C THR A 403 15.21 35.12 23.44
N LEU A 404 14.72 33.89 23.56
CA LEU A 404 14.10 33.16 22.46
C LEU A 404 12.69 33.69 22.22
N LYS A 405 12.37 34.01 20.97
CA LYS A 405 11.01 34.34 20.50
C LYS A 405 10.57 33.35 19.44
N ILE A 406 9.29 33.02 19.43
CA ILE A 406 8.61 32.25 18.42
C ILE A 406 7.36 33.02 18.00
N ASP A 407 7.19 33.31 16.71
CA ASP A 407 6.05 34.04 16.16
C ASP A 407 5.74 35.31 16.98
N ASP A 408 6.81 36.06 17.35
CA ASP A 408 6.76 37.25 18.20
C ASP A 408 6.43 37.05 19.69
N TYR A 409 6.19 35.82 20.13
CA TYR A 409 6.02 35.54 21.57
C TYR A 409 7.33 35.28 22.26
N TYR A 410 7.52 35.91 23.43
CA TYR A 410 8.67 35.67 24.30
C TYR A 410 8.52 34.33 25.01
N ILE A 411 9.51 33.44 24.85
CA ILE A 411 9.49 32.10 25.42
C ILE A 411 10.33 32.02 26.70
N GLN A 412 11.62 32.36 26.59
CA GLN A 412 12.55 32.23 27.71
C GLN A 412 13.75 33.16 27.54
N THR A 413 14.23 33.72 28.66
CA THR A 413 15.44 34.57 28.72
C THR A 413 16.52 33.88 29.53
N ARG A 414 17.76 34.01 29.07
CA ARG A 414 18.98 33.58 29.79
C ARG A 414 20.04 34.67 29.79
N LYS A 415 21.00 34.54 30.70
CA LYS A 415 22.14 35.43 30.82
C LYS A 415 23.39 34.82 30.18
N MET A 416 24.28 35.70 29.67
CA MET A 416 25.57 35.34 29.13
C MET A 416 26.61 36.39 29.45
N ILE A 417 27.89 36.02 29.47
CA ILE A 417 29.00 36.92 29.84
C ILE A 417 30.00 36.94 28.70
N ILE A 418 30.28 38.14 28.18
CA ILE A 418 31.37 38.38 27.24
C ILE A 418 32.60 38.89 28.00
N VAL A 419 33.74 38.28 27.70
CA VAL A 419 35.05 38.70 28.23
C VAL A 419 35.90 39.16 27.06
N LYS A 420 36.78 40.14 27.32
CA LYS A 420 37.74 40.67 26.34
C LYS A 420 39.12 40.10 26.59
#